data_df0d1256fa905619fa8d4395d8335435
#
_entry.id   df0d1256fa905619fa8d4395d8335435
#
_cell.length_a   1.000
_cell.length_b   1.000
_cell.length_c   1.000
_cell.angle_alpha   90.00
_cell.angle_beta   90.00
_cell.angle_gamma   90.00
#
_symmetry.space_group_name_H-M   'P 1'
#
loop_
_entity.id
_entity.type
_entity.pdbx_description
1 polymer ?
#
loop_
_entity_poly.entity_id
_entity_poly.type
_entity_poly.pdbx_seq_one_letter_code
_entity_poly.pdbx_strand_id
1 'polypeptide(L)'
;MNKKVFVLAGDYGYIRQIETTLKSICYHNSDVKIYIFNQDIPQEWFVSVREKMAYRNSEIVDIKLFGGNMRNWSLPPVGQHINFMTFARYFIPSFVSEDIVLYLDCDLVVTRDLTDLFSIDLTNKPLAAAKIIYGLEDRFNAGVLLINNAYWKDKGIQQELINITEREHEHLLEADQTVLNLVMGENYVLLDDTYNFQIGYDQLADSRGQYFIFELPLTPLPAIVHYLSTDKPWNTYSVGRLREVWWKYNQLEWSQINSQEELVVKKAKYQALIITGSQQLEQIDYIINHLSDYNIHIVTFTAMGDTLKSLASYENVKLHPNVMKWMCRKLIEECDVYLDINHEFKFPDVLEWVQEAKKTILAFDNVANPYHVDQVFPYDNPQAMVDFLKEL
;
A
#
# COMPACT_ATOMS: atom_id res chain seq x y z
N MET A 1 -9.60 -15.14 -26.71
CA MET A 1 -8.60 -14.15 -26.27
C MET A 1 -7.53 -14.88 -25.47
N ASN A 2 -6.27 -14.50 -25.61
CA ASN A 2 -5.24 -15.06 -24.74
C ASN A 2 -5.45 -14.55 -23.30
N LYS A 3 -5.29 -15.42 -22.29
CA LYS A 3 -5.41 -15.04 -20.89
C LYS A 3 -4.35 -13.99 -20.54
N LYS A 4 -4.68 -13.06 -19.65
CA LYS A 4 -3.69 -12.18 -19.00
C LYS A 4 -2.84 -13.05 -18.07
N VAL A 5 -1.53 -13.01 -18.19
CA VAL A 5 -0.60 -13.89 -17.48
C VAL A 5 0.13 -13.11 -16.39
N PHE A 6 0.02 -13.57 -15.15
CA PHE A 6 0.66 -13.00 -13.98
C PHE A 6 1.66 -13.98 -13.37
N VAL A 7 2.71 -13.45 -12.78
CA VAL A 7 3.64 -14.19 -11.92
C VAL A 7 3.78 -13.49 -10.59
N LEU A 8 3.57 -14.24 -9.52
CA LEU A 8 3.86 -13.83 -8.14
C LEU A 8 4.93 -14.75 -7.58
N ALA A 9 5.75 -14.26 -6.64
CA ALA A 9 6.78 -15.05 -5.98
C ALA A 9 6.78 -14.84 -4.47
N GLY A 10 6.83 -15.92 -3.70
CA GLY A 10 6.92 -15.85 -2.24
C GLY A 10 6.92 -17.23 -1.60
N ASP A 11 7.20 -17.27 -0.31
CA ASP A 11 7.17 -18.47 0.52
C ASP A 11 5.85 -18.57 1.34
N TYR A 12 5.76 -19.63 2.14
CA TYR A 12 4.58 -19.85 3.00
C TYR A 12 4.35 -18.70 4.00
N GLY A 13 5.41 -18.03 4.46
CA GLY A 13 5.30 -16.88 5.34
C GLY A 13 4.55 -15.70 4.72
N TYR A 14 4.54 -15.63 3.37
CA TYR A 14 3.84 -14.60 2.59
C TYR A 14 2.51 -15.06 1.97
N ILE A 15 2.01 -16.24 2.33
CA ILE A 15 0.79 -16.82 1.72
C ILE A 15 -0.43 -15.89 1.83
N ARG A 16 -0.57 -15.17 2.94
CA ARG A 16 -1.65 -14.20 3.15
C ARG A 16 -1.54 -13.01 2.20
N GLN A 17 -0.35 -12.49 1.99
CA GLN A 17 -0.06 -11.39 1.08
C GLN A 17 -0.29 -11.82 -0.37
N ILE A 18 0.23 -12.98 -0.75
CA ILE A 18 -0.02 -13.61 -2.06
C ILE A 18 -1.53 -13.72 -2.31
N GLU A 19 -2.29 -14.25 -1.34
CA GLU A 19 -3.75 -14.40 -1.49
C GLU A 19 -4.46 -13.06 -1.60
N THR A 20 -4.01 -12.03 -0.89
CA THR A 20 -4.57 -10.67 -0.97
C THR A 20 -4.34 -10.07 -2.36
N THR A 21 -3.11 -10.15 -2.87
CA THR A 21 -2.78 -9.70 -4.24
C THR A 21 -3.60 -10.48 -5.27
N LEU A 22 -3.68 -11.80 -5.15
CA LEU A 22 -4.44 -12.68 -6.02
C LEU A 22 -5.95 -12.35 -6.02
N LYS A 23 -6.54 -12.11 -4.85
CA LYS A 23 -7.94 -11.66 -4.72
C LYS A 23 -8.16 -10.32 -5.42
N SER A 24 -7.24 -9.37 -5.27
CA SER A 24 -7.33 -8.07 -5.94
C SER A 24 -7.25 -8.19 -7.47
N ILE A 25 -6.35 -9.04 -7.99
CA ILE A 25 -6.28 -9.33 -9.43
C ILE A 25 -7.62 -9.92 -9.91
N CYS A 26 -8.10 -10.98 -9.26
CA CYS A 26 -9.31 -11.70 -9.66
C CYS A 26 -10.59 -10.87 -9.49
N TYR A 27 -10.63 -9.91 -8.58
CA TYR A 27 -11.77 -9.02 -8.42
C TYR A 27 -11.96 -8.11 -9.64
N HIS A 28 -10.87 -7.59 -10.19
CA HIS A 28 -10.90 -6.64 -11.30
C HIS A 28 -10.67 -7.26 -12.68
N ASN A 29 -10.12 -8.47 -12.74
CA ASN A 29 -9.78 -9.13 -13.98
C ASN A 29 -10.36 -10.55 -14.04
N SER A 30 -10.91 -10.92 -15.17
CA SER A 30 -11.27 -12.30 -15.52
C SER A 30 -10.32 -12.86 -16.56
N ASP A 31 -10.42 -14.15 -16.86
CA ASP A 31 -9.60 -14.82 -17.86
C ASP A 31 -8.10 -14.65 -17.59
N VAL A 32 -7.70 -14.80 -16.32
CA VAL A 32 -6.30 -14.69 -15.91
C VAL A 32 -5.65 -16.05 -15.73
N LYS A 33 -4.34 -16.13 -15.94
CA LYS A 33 -3.49 -17.26 -15.57
C LYS A 33 -2.39 -16.76 -14.64
N ILE A 34 -2.34 -17.29 -13.43
CA ILE A 34 -1.44 -16.81 -12.39
C ILE A 34 -0.47 -17.91 -12.00
N TYR A 35 0.81 -17.69 -12.20
CA TYR A 35 1.89 -18.54 -11.74
C TYR A 35 2.35 -18.08 -10.36
N ILE A 36 2.42 -19.00 -9.41
CA ILE A 36 2.98 -18.75 -8.08
C ILE A 36 4.32 -19.47 -7.97
N PHE A 37 5.39 -18.70 -7.99
CA PHE A 37 6.73 -19.21 -7.76
C PHE A 37 6.96 -19.30 -6.26
N ASN A 38 7.18 -20.51 -5.75
CA ASN A 38 7.30 -20.75 -4.32
C ASN A 38 8.14 -21.98 -4.02
N GLN A 39 8.41 -22.22 -2.71
CA GLN A 39 9.14 -23.41 -2.26
C GLN A 39 8.30 -24.35 -1.42
N ASP A 40 7.46 -23.80 -0.55
CA ASP A 40 6.90 -24.45 0.62
C ASP A 40 5.41 -24.21 0.84
N ILE A 41 4.73 -23.52 -0.09
CA ILE A 41 3.27 -23.36 -0.02
C ILE A 41 2.62 -24.72 -0.23
N PRO A 42 1.75 -25.19 0.71
CA PRO A 42 1.10 -26.50 0.62
C PRO A 42 0.25 -26.67 -0.63
N GLN A 43 0.24 -27.87 -1.17
CA GLN A 43 -0.55 -28.21 -2.37
C GLN A 43 -2.06 -28.01 -2.13
N GLU A 44 -2.54 -28.24 -0.92
CA GLU A 44 -3.93 -28.10 -0.52
C GLU A 44 -4.44 -26.67 -0.70
N TRP A 45 -3.59 -25.67 -0.46
CA TRP A 45 -3.93 -24.27 -0.74
C TRP A 45 -4.16 -24.05 -2.23
N PHE A 46 -3.30 -24.57 -3.10
CA PHE A 46 -3.48 -24.47 -4.56
C PHE A 46 -4.75 -25.18 -5.05
N VAL A 47 -5.08 -26.34 -4.48
CA VAL A 47 -6.32 -27.06 -4.80
C VAL A 47 -7.53 -26.19 -4.47
N SER A 48 -7.56 -25.65 -3.23
CA SER A 48 -8.66 -24.78 -2.78
C SER A 48 -8.81 -23.50 -3.62
N VAL A 49 -7.69 -22.83 -3.92
CA VAL A 49 -7.72 -21.59 -4.72
C VAL A 49 -8.11 -21.86 -6.18
N ARG A 50 -7.65 -22.96 -6.75
CA ARG A 50 -7.99 -23.34 -8.14
C ARG A 50 -9.48 -23.51 -8.34
N GLU A 51 -10.17 -24.17 -7.41
CA GLU A 51 -11.62 -24.33 -7.45
C GLU A 51 -12.33 -22.98 -7.44
N LYS A 52 -11.88 -22.05 -6.61
CA LYS A 52 -12.45 -20.71 -6.47
C LYS A 52 -12.24 -19.85 -7.71
N MET A 53 -11.04 -19.92 -8.32
CA MET A 53 -10.69 -19.14 -9.51
C MET A 53 -11.37 -19.64 -10.79
N ALA A 54 -11.75 -20.91 -10.85
CA ALA A 54 -12.41 -21.49 -12.02
C ALA A 54 -13.73 -20.80 -12.38
N TYR A 55 -14.45 -20.23 -11.39
CA TYR A 55 -15.68 -19.45 -11.64
C TYR A 55 -15.46 -18.18 -12.48
N ARG A 56 -14.23 -17.67 -12.54
CA ARG A 56 -13.84 -16.50 -13.33
C ARG A 56 -13.08 -16.89 -14.60
N ASN A 57 -13.17 -18.15 -15.05
CA ASN A 57 -12.37 -18.71 -16.15
C ASN A 57 -10.86 -18.51 -15.96
N SER A 58 -10.42 -18.50 -14.70
CA SER A 58 -9.05 -18.17 -14.29
C SER A 58 -8.32 -19.41 -13.78
N GLU A 59 -6.98 -19.38 -13.87
CA GLU A 59 -6.13 -20.52 -13.55
C GLU A 59 -5.01 -20.11 -12.58
N ILE A 60 -4.65 -21.02 -11.68
CA ILE A 60 -3.47 -20.89 -10.83
C ILE A 60 -2.52 -22.07 -11.08
N VAL A 61 -1.24 -21.76 -11.23
CA VAL A 61 -0.17 -22.74 -11.48
C VAL A 61 0.84 -22.68 -10.34
N ASP A 62 1.08 -23.84 -9.72
CA ASP A 62 2.10 -24.01 -8.67
C ASP A 62 3.47 -24.31 -9.34
N ILE A 63 4.45 -23.42 -9.14
CA ILE A 63 5.83 -23.62 -9.58
C ILE A 63 6.73 -23.70 -8.36
N LYS A 64 7.26 -24.89 -8.09
CA LYS A 64 8.21 -25.11 -7.01
C LYS A 64 9.64 -24.77 -7.45
N LEU A 65 10.20 -23.71 -6.88
CA LEU A 65 11.59 -23.34 -7.09
C LEU A 65 12.46 -23.93 -5.95
N PHE A 66 13.10 -25.05 -6.23
CA PHE A 66 14.04 -25.66 -5.28
C PHE A 66 15.42 -25.01 -5.42
N GLY A 67 15.50 -23.88 -4.93
CA GLY A 67 16.58 -23.00 -4.57
C GLY A 67 17.99 -23.09 -5.11
N GLY A 68 18.45 -24.12 -5.76
CA GLY A 68 19.78 -24.16 -6.36
C GLY A 68 20.79 -23.16 -5.75
N ASN A 69 21.48 -22.41 -6.60
CA ASN A 69 22.45 -21.38 -6.19
C ASN A 69 21.80 -20.14 -5.54
N MET A 70 20.50 -19.86 -5.78
CA MET A 70 19.83 -18.68 -5.22
C MET A 70 19.92 -18.57 -3.68
N ARG A 71 19.93 -19.70 -2.99
CA ARG A 71 20.04 -19.73 -1.52
C ARG A 71 21.38 -19.25 -1.00
N ASN A 72 22.39 -19.28 -1.84
CA ASN A 72 23.76 -18.88 -1.50
C ASN A 72 24.03 -17.41 -1.82
N TRP A 73 23.10 -16.73 -2.51
CA TRP A 73 23.26 -15.32 -2.81
C TRP A 73 22.95 -14.46 -1.60
N SER A 74 23.85 -13.54 -1.29
CA SER A 74 23.68 -12.62 -0.18
C SER A 74 22.51 -11.68 -0.43
N LEU A 75 21.80 -11.37 0.63
CA LEU A 75 20.73 -10.38 0.61
C LEU A 75 21.23 -9.07 1.22
N PRO A 76 20.74 -7.91 0.79
CA PRO A 76 21.13 -6.64 1.36
C PRO A 76 20.86 -6.61 2.86
N PRO A 77 21.75 -6.00 3.67
CA PRO A 77 21.54 -5.87 5.11
C PRO A 77 20.35 -4.95 5.46
N VAL A 78 19.93 -4.12 4.50
CA VAL A 78 18.79 -3.22 4.62
C VAL A 78 17.58 -3.88 3.95
N GLY A 79 16.66 -4.40 4.73
CA GLY A 79 15.47 -5.07 4.19
C GLY A 79 15.26 -6.45 4.76
N GLN A 80 15.11 -6.57 6.10
CA GLN A 80 14.87 -7.84 6.80
C GLN A 80 13.63 -8.62 6.31
N HIS A 81 12.79 -8.01 5.47
CA HIS A 81 11.61 -8.62 4.85
C HIS A 81 11.90 -9.23 3.47
N ILE A 82 13.10 -9.03 2.92
CA ILE A 82 13.52 -9.59 1.62
C ILE A 82 14.16 -10.95 1.85
N ASN A 83 13.71 -11.97 1.14
CA ASN A 83 14.35 -13.28 1.11
C ASN A 83 14.79 -13.63 -0.32
N PHE A 84 15.46 -14.78 -0.50
CA PHE A 84 15.98 -15.19 -1.81
C PHE A 84 14.90 -15.37 -2.88
N MET A 85 13.60 -15.43 -2.53
CA MET A 85 12.50 -15.45 -3.50
C MET A 85 12.43 -14.16 -4.33
N THR A 86 13.11 -13.08 -3.91
CA THR A 86 13.25 -11.87 -4.74
C THR A 86 13.89 -12.16 -6.10
N PHE A 87 14.77 -13.16 -6.19
CA PHE A 87 15.40 -13.57 -7.45
C PHE A 87 14.53 -14.51 -8.28
N ALA A 88 13.36 -14.92 -7.80
CA ALA A 88 12.49 -15.88 -8.50
C ALA A 88 12.06 -15.37 -9.89
N ARG A 89 11.90 -14.05 -10.06
CA ARG A 89 11.53 -13.44 -11.34
C ARG A 89 12.53 -13.67 -12.47
N TYR A 90 13.79 -13.99 -12.16
CA TYR A 90 14.79 -14.37 -13.18
C TYR A 90 14.41 -15.64 -13.91
N PHE A 91 13.68 -16.54 -13.26
CA PHE A 91 13.35 -17.86 -13.77
C PHE A 91 12.04 -17.91 -14.57
N ILE A 92 11.40 -16.77 -14.81
CA ILE A 92 10.18 -16.68 -15.64
C ILE A 92 10.39 -17.36 -17.00
N PRO A 93 11.50 -17.14 -17.75
CA PRO A 93 11.71 -17.80 -19.04
C PRO A 93 11.75 -19.33 -18.97
N SER A 94 12.18 -19.89 -17.85
CA SER A 94 12.30 -21.33 -17.67
C SER A 94 10.98 -22.04 -17.40
N PHE A 95 10.00 -21.34 -16.80
CA PHE A 95 8.77 -21.98 -16.31
C PHE A 95 7.49 -21.45 -16.96
N VAL A 96 7.53 -20.28 -17.59
CA VAL A 96 6.37 -19.63 -18.22
C VAL A 96 6.49 -19.73 -19.74
N SER A 97 5.46 -20.27 -20.37
CA SER A 97 5.44 -20.46 -21.83
C SER A 97 5.02 -19.21 -22.60
N GLU A 98 4.20 -18.38 -22.00
CA GLU A 98 3.57 -17.22 -22.62
C GLU A 98 4.58 -16.11 -22.91
N ASP A 99 4.35 -15.36 -24.00
CA ASP A 99 5.29 -14.37 -24.51
C ASP A 99 5.29 -13.06 -23.70
N ILE A 100 4.13 -12.66 -23.16
CA ILE A 100 3.97 -11.46 -22.34
C ILE A 100 3.46 -11.84 -20.95
N VAL A 101 4.14 -11.36 -19.93
CA VAL A 101 3.90 -11.74 -18.54
C VAL A 101 3.98 -10.50 -17.65
N LEU A 102 3.04 -10.33 -16.73
CA LEU A 102 3.12 -9.31 -15.69
C LEU A 102 3.62 -9.94 -14.39
N TYR A 103 4.84 -9.61 -14.01
CA TYR A 103 5.37 -9.93 -12.68
C TYR A 103 4.89 -8.88 -11.67
N LEU A 104 4.44 -9.34 -10.52
CA LEU A 104 4.01 -8.51 -9.41
C LEU A 104 4.64 -9.00 -8.10
N ASP A 105 5.15 -8.09 -7.28
CA ASP A 105 5.49 -8.37 -5.89
C ASP A 105 4.22 -8.70 -5.07
N CYS A 106 4.38 -9.27 -3.89
CA CYS A 106 3.26 -9.72 -3.05
C CYS A 106 2.79 -8.67 -2.04
N ASP A 107 3.43 -7.52 -2.00
CA ASP A 107 3.11 -6.39 -1.13
C ASP A 107 2.41 -5.25 -1.88
N LEU A 108 1.54 -5.62 -2.81
CA LEU A 108 0.75 -4.70 -3.61
C LEU A 108 -0.69 -5.19 -3.80
N VAL A 109 -1.56 -4.31 -4.27
CA VAL A 109 -2.92 -4.65 -4.69
C VAL A 109 -3.27 -4.00 -6.02
N VAL A 110 -4.02 -4.75 -6.84
CA VAL A 110 -4.60 -4.28 -8.11
C VAL A 110 -5.97 -3.69 -7.82
N THR A 111 -6.26 -2.50 -8.33
CA THR A 111 -7.48 -1.75 -8.00
C THR A 111 -8.43 -1.57 -9.19
N ARG A 112 -8.02 -1.97 -10.39
CA ARG A 112 -8.83 -1.92 -11.62
C ARG A 112 -8.39 -2.95 -12.65
N ASP A 113 -9.10 -3.05 -13.76
CA ASP A 113 -8.71 -3.89 -14.90
C ASP A 113 -7.37 -3.44 -15.49
N LEU A 114 -6.54 -4.42 -15.89
CA LEU A 114 -5.20 -4.19 -16.41
C LEU A 114 -5.08 -4.48 -17.92
N THR A 115 -6.17 -4.52 -18.67
CA THR A 115 -6.16 -4.77 -20.11
C THR A 115 -5.28 -3.78 -20.86
N ASP A 116 -5.33 -2.50 -20.48
CA ASP A 116 -4.53 -1.45 -21.10
C ASP A 116 -3.03 -1.66 -20.86
N LEU A 117 -2.65 -2.12 -19.66
CA LEU A 117 -1.26 -2.46 -19.35
C LEU A 117 -0.74 -3.60 -20.25
N PHE A 118 -1.54 -4.66 -20.43
CA PHE A 118 -1.18 -5.76 -21.32
C PHE A 118 -1.19 -5.40 -22.82
N SER A 119 -1.72 -4.25 -23.19
CA SER A 119 -1.76 -3.72 -24.56
C SER A 119 -0.54 -2.90 -24.93
N ILE A 120 0.36 -2.65 -23.99
CA ILE A 120 1.59 -1.88 -24.22
C ILE A 120 2.49 -2.62 -25.20
N ASP A 121 2.97 -1.90 -26.24
CA ASP A 121 3.89 -2.45 -27.22
C ASP A 121 5.29 -2.64 -26.62
N LEU A 122 5.72 -3.90 -26.54
CA LEU A 122 7.06 -4.30 -26.13
C LEU A 122 7.93 -4.77 -27.30
N THR A 123 7.65 -4.37 -28.53
CA THR A 123 8.44 -4.75 -29.69
C THR A 123 9.90 -4.29 -29.50
N ASN A 124 10.86 -5.22 -29.53
CA ASN A 124 12.27 -5.01 -29.27
C ASN A 124 12.62 -4.42 -27.90
N LYS A 125 11.71 -4.52 -26.91
CA LYS A 125 11.94 -4.11 -25.54
C LYS A 125 11.86 -5.32 -24.61
N PRO A 126 12.74 -5.44 -23.60
CA PRO A 126 12.74 -6.55 -22.67
C PRO A 126 11.57 -6.48 -21.66
N LEU A 127 11.17 -5.27 -21.28
CA LEU A 127 10.09 -5.05 -20.30
C LEU A 127 9.55 -3.63 -20.34
N ALA A 128 8.44 -3.42 -19.63
CA ALA A 128 7.98 -2.11 -19.19
C ALA A 128 7.93 -2.06 -17.66
N ALA A 129 8.32 -0.91 -17.08
CA ALA A 129 8.35 -0.67 -15.64
C ALA A 129 8.19 0.82 -15.30
N ALA A 130 7.71 1.13 -14.10
CA ALA A 130 7.67 2.50 -13.58
C ALA A 130 8.98 2.85 -12.86
N LYS A 131 9.32 4.13 -12.86
CA LYS A 131 10.51 4.63 -12.14
C LYS A 131 10.38 4.44 -10.64
N ILE A 132 11.53 4.41 -9.95
CA ILE A 132 11.57 4.54 -8.50
C ILE A 132 11.18 5.98 -8.14
N ILE A 133 10.05 6.14 -7.47
CA ILE A 133 9.52 7.47 -7.12
C ILE A 133 10.40 8.16 -6.06
N TYR A 134 10.90 7.39 -5.10
CA TYR A 134 11.69 7.91 -3.96
C TYR A 134 13.21 7.97 -4.24
N GLY A 135 13.66 7.54 -5.41
CA GLY A 135 15.05 7.54 -5.82
C GLY A 135 15.54 8.90 -6.31
N LEU A 136 16.86 9.11 -6.27
CA LEU A 136 17.53 10.23 -6.95
C LEU A 136 18.05 9.81 -8.33
N GLU A 137 18.06 8.53 -8.63
CA GLU A 137 18.60 7.95 -9.85
C GLU A 137 17.47 7.58 -10.80
N ASP A 138 17.78 7.63 -12.09
CA ASP A 138 16.84 7.29 -13.17
C ASP A 138 16.76 5.76 -13.36
N ARG A 139 16.22 5.08 -12.34
CA ARG A 139 16.05 3.61 -12.29
C ARG A 139 14.59 3.22 -12.16
N PHE A 140 14.24 2.03 -12.61
CA PHE A 140 12.89 1.49 -12.41
C PHE A 140 12.79 0.64 -11.12
N ASN A 141 11.58 0.61 -10.56
CA ASN A 141 11.23 -0.29 -9.48
C ASN A 141 10.86 -1.67 -10.03
N ALA A 142 11.43 -2.73 -9.46
CA ALA A 142 11.28 -4.10 -9.94
C ALA A 142 10.01 -4.82 -9.46
N GLY A 143 9.17 -4.19 -8.64
CA GLY A 143 7.98 -4.85 -8.08
C GLY A 143 6.80 -4.99 -9.05
N VAL A 144 6.80 -4.23 -10.15
CA VAL A 144 5.81 -4.35 -11.24
C VAL A 144 6.56 -4.33 -12.57
N LEU A 145 6.59 -5.47 -13.27
CA LEU A 145 7.30 -5.64 -14.53
C LEU A 145 6.39 -6.30 -15.57
N LEU A 146 6.02 -5.57 -16.63
CA LEU A 146 5.44 -6.20 -17.80
C LEU A 146 6.58 -6.73 -18.67
N ILE A 147 6.80 -8.03 -18.66
CA ILE A 147 7.97 -8.69 -19.24
C ILE A 147 7.64 -9.25 -20.64
N ASN A 148 8.49 -8.94 -21.62
CA ASN A 148 8.55 -9.62 -22.89
C ASN A 148 9.36 -10.93 -22.71
N ASN A 149 8.68 -11.98 -22.31
CA ASN A 149 9.30 -13.27 -22.02
C ASN A 149 9.90 -13.93 -23.28
N ALA A 150 9.30 -13.70 -24.45
CA ALA A 150 9.87 -14.15 -25.73
C ALA A 150 11.23 -13.47 -25.99
N TYR A 151 11.33 -12.16 -25.76
CA TYR A 151 12.60 -11.42 -25.86
C TYR A 151 13.63 -11.93 -24.84
N TRP A 152 13.22 -12.16 -23.59
CA TRP A 152 14.12 -12.67 -22.54
C TRP A 152 14.70 -14.03 -22.92
N LYS A 153 13.88 -14.93 -23.50
CA LYS A 153 14.34 -16.23 -24.01
C LYS A 153 15.31 -16.08 -25.17
N ASP A 154 14.98 -15.25 -26.17
CA ASP A 154 15.79 -15.03 -27.36
C ASP A 154 17.15 -14.42 -27.04
N LYS A 155 17.20 -13.47 -26.10
CA LYS A 155 18.43 -12.76 -25.73
C LYS A 155 19.21 -13.39 -24.58
N GLY A 156 18.70 -14.48 -23.98
CA GLY A 156 19.36 -15.14 -22.86
C GLY A 156 19.43 -14.29 -21.58
N ILE A 157 18.47 -13.37 -21.38
CA ILE A 157 18.45 -12.44 -20.25
C ILE A 157 18.52 -13.14 -18.91
N GLN A 158 17.81 -14.28 -18.75
CA GLN A 158 17.89 -15.08 -17.52
C GLN A 158 19.32 -15.44 -17.15
N GLN A 159 20.11 -15.92 -18.09
CA GLN A 159 21.50 -16.34 -17.82
C GLN A 159 22.39 -15.15 -17.48
N GLU A 160 22.17 -14.00 -18.13
CA GLU A 160 22.89 -12.76 -17.85
C GLU A 160 22.63 -12.27 -16.42
N LEU A 161 21.35 -12.24 -15.99
CA LEU A 161 20.96 -11.88 -14.62
C LEU A 161 21.60 -12.80 -13.60
N ILE A 162 21.59 -14.13 -13.83
CA ILE A 162 22.22 -15.12 -12.95
C ILE A 162 23.73 -14.89 -12.86
N ASN A 163 24.42 -14.76 -13.98
CA ASN A 163 25.88 -14.61 -14.03
C ASN A 163 26.34 -13.34 -13.27
N ILE A 164 25.62 -12.23 -13.44
CA ILE A 164 25.95 -10.99 -12.72
C ILE A 164 25.68 -11.15 -11.22
N THR A 165 24.54 -11.74 -10.86
CA THR A 165 24.22 -11.96 -9.44
C THR A 165 25.23 -12.89 -8.77
N GLU A 166 25.64 -14.00 -9.40
CA GLU A 166 26.66 -14.92 -8.88
C GLU A 166 27.99 -14.23 -8.59
N ARG A 167 28.36 -13.23 -9.41
CA ARG A 167 29.60 -12.50 -9.25
C ARG A 167 29.51 -11.37 -8.22
N GLU A 168 28.35 -10.69 -8.13
CA GLU A 168 28.23 -9.39 -7.44
C GLU A 168 27.33 -9.42 -6.21
N HIS A 169 26.67 -10.56 -5.86
CA HIS A 169 25.61 -10.61 -4.84
C HIS A 169 26.02 -10.05 -3.46
N GLU A 170 27.31 -10.10 -3.11
CA GLU A 170 27.80 -9.54 -1.84
C GLU A 170 27.81 -8.00 -1.81
N HIS A 171 27.73 -7.36 -2.98
CA HIS A 171 27.85 -5.91 -3.17
C HIS A 171 26.56 -5.25 -3.65
N LEU A 172 25.48 -6.04 -3.88
CA LEU A 172 24.20 -5.51 -4.37
C LEU A 172 23.48 -4.73 -3.27
N LEU A 173 23.11 -3.49 -3.55
CA LEU A 173 22.38 -2.62 -2.61
C LEU A 173 20.90 -2.98 -2.49
N GLU A 174 20.27 -3.38 -3.59
CA GLU A 174 18.83 -3.66 -3.70
C GLU A 174 18.56 -5.03 -4.36
N ALA A 175 19.39 -6.03 -4.05
CA ALA A 175 19.26 -7.39 -4.55
C ALA A 175 19.05 -7.45 -6.08
N ASP A 176 17.96 -8.10 -6.50
CA ASP A 176 17.59 -8.30 -7.91
C ASP A 176 17.28 -6.99 -8.65
N GLN A 177 16.73 -5.97 -7.97
CA GLN A 177 16.42 -4.68 -8.59
C GLN A 177 17.67 -3.99 -9.14
N THR A 178 18.81 -4.05 -8.42
CA THR A 178 20.09 -3.52 -8.90
C THR A 178 20.53 -4.21 -10.18
N VAL A 179 20.47 -5.55 -10.21
CA VAL A 179 20.92 -6.35 -11.37
C VAL A 179 20.00 -6.14 -12.59
N LEU A 180 18.68 -6.11 -12.36
CA LEU A 180 17.72 -5.82 -13.44
C LEU A 180 17.98 -4.47 -14.08
N ASN A 181 18.17 -3.42 -13.27
CA ASN A 181 18.49 -2.09 -13.79
C ASN A 181 19.84 -2.05 -14.53
N LEU A 182 20.83 -2.82 -14.06
CA LEU A 182 22.13 -2.90 -14.75
C LEU A 182 22.00 -3.58 -16.12
N VAL A 183 21.25 -4.68 -16.22
CA VAL A 183 21.10 -5.44 -17.47
C VAL A 183 20.20 -4.71 -18.46
N MET A 184 19.11 -4.09 -17.99
CA MET A 184 18.16 -3.40 -18.87
C MET A 184 18.65 -2.01 -19.30
N GLY A 185 19.42 -1.32 -18.44
CA GLY A 185 19.84 0.07 -18.67
C GLY A 185 18.64 0.96 -19.00
N GLU A 186 18.73 1.72 -20.07
CA GLU A 186 17.63 2.55 -20.59
C GLU A 186 16.71 1.81 -21.59
N ASN A 187 16.99 0.52 -21.86
CA ASN A 187 16.25 -0.24 -22.86
C ASN A 187 14.96 -0.86 -22.30
N TYR A 188 14.07 -0.05 -21.75
CA TYR A 188 12.74 -0.49 -21.32
C TYR A 188 11.65 0.51 -21.74
N VAL A 189 10.39 0.15 -21.58
CA VAL A 189 9.25 1.07 -21.77
C VAL A 189 8.88 1.66 -20.42
N LEU A 190 8.82 2.99 -20.35
CA LEU A 190 8.41 3.66 -19.12
C LEU A 190 6.89 3.53 -18.93
N LEU A 191 6.50 2.98 -17.78
CA LEU A 191 5.10 2.95 -17.34
C LEU A 191 4.72 4.26 -16.64
N ASP A 192 3.44 4.61 -16.74
CA ASP A 192 2.83 5.62 -15.89
C ASP A 192 2.85 5.17 -14.41
N ASP A 193 3.07 6.11 -13.49
CA ASP A 193 3.19 5.84 -12.06
C ASP A 193 1.94 5.17 -11.46
N THR A 194 0.77 5.32 -12.10
CA THR A 194 -0.45 4.63 -11.68
C THR A 194 -0.38 3.11 -11.76
N TYR A 195 0.52 2.56 -12.58
CA TYR A 195 0.76 1.11 -12.68
C TYR A 195 1.75 0.57 -11.65
N ASN A 196 2.41 1.45 -10.90
CA ASN A 196 3.24 1.07 -9.75
C ASN A 196 3.30 2.25 -8.78
N PHE A 197 2.15 2.54 -8.17
CA PHE A 197 2.02 3.65 -7.23
C PHE A 197 2.67 3.28 -5.90
N GLN A 198 3.91 3.70 -5.76
CA GLN A 198 4.79 3.36 -4.63
C GLN A 198 4.48 4.23 -3.42
N ILE A 199 4.18 3.63 -2.29
CA ILE A 199 3.93 4.31 -1.01
C ILE A 199 4.73 3.67 0.12
N GLY A 200 4.95 4.39 1.21
CA GLY A 200 5.67 3.90 2.40
C GLY A 200 6.97 4.64 2.70
N TYR A 201 7.47 5.49 1.80
CA TYR A 201 8.64 6.35 2.02
C TYR A 201 8.28 7.84 2.01
N ASP A 202 7.08 8.18 2.46
CA ASP A 202 6.53 9.53 2.36
C ASP A 202 7.42 10.59 3.05
N GLN A 203 7.96 10.27 4.24
CA GLN A 203 8.89 11.18 4.94
C GLN A 203 10.19 11.41 4.16
N LEU A 204 10.70 10.36 3.51
CA LEU A 204 11.91 10.48 2.68
C LEU A 204 11.64 11.37 1.47
N ALA A 205 10.48 11.21 0.83
CA ALA A 205 10.06 12.04 -0.27
C ALA A 205 9.92 13.52 0.12
N ASP A 206 9.29 13.79 1.27
CA ASP A 206 9.18 15.15 1.81
C ASP A 206 10.55 15.76 2.06
N SER A 207 11.44 15.03 2.73
CA SER A 207 12.81 15.50 3.02
C SER A 207 13.65 15.83 1.76
N ARG A 208 13.28 15.23 0.63
CA ARG A 208 13.90 15.43 -0.69
C ARG A 208 13.17 16.44 -1.57
N GLY A 209 12.07 17.04 -1.08
CA GLY A 209 11.25 17.96 -1.86
C GLY A 209 10.50 17.30 -3.03
N GLN A 210 10.25 15.99 -2.96
CA GLN A 210 9.54 15.22 -4.00
C GLN A 210 8.01 15.30 -3.78
N TYR A 211 7.48 16.50 -3.69
CA TYR A 211 6.07 16.74 -3.33
C TYR A 211 5.08 16.24 -4.38
N PHE A 212 5.49 16.10 -5.63
CA PHE A 212 4.64 15.65 -6.73
C PHE A 212 3.97 14.30 -6.46
N ILE A 213 4.59 13.41 -5.68
CA ILE A 213 4.01 12.11 -5.34
C ILE A 213 2.74 12.22 -4.48
N PHE A 214 2.59 13.34 -3.78
CA PHE A 214 1.42 13.60 -2.94
C PHE A 214 0.29 14.30 -3.71
N GLU A 215 0.61 14.83 -4.88
CA GLU A 215 -0.34 15.48 -5.80
C GLU A 215 -0.98 14.47 -6.77
N LEU A 216 -0.45 13.24 -6.83
CA LEU A 216 -1.02 12.20 -7.68
C LEU A 216 -2.45 11.90 -7.24
N PRO A 217 -3.42 11.90 -8.17
CA PRO A 217 -4.82 11.73 -7.82
C PRO A 217 -5.10 10.33 -7.28
N LEU A 218 -5.84 10.27 -6.17
CA LEU A 218 -6.30 9.01 -5.56
C LEU A 218 -7.75 8.67 -5.91
N THR A 219 -8.37 9.45 -6.79
CA THR A 219 -9.72 9.20 -7.30
C THR A 219 -9.74 9.42 -8.81
N PRO A 220 -9.89 8.35 -9.62
CA PRO A 220 -9.90 6.94 -9.20
C PRO A 220 -8.55 6.50 -8.60
N LEU A 221 -8.55 5.43 -7.79
CA LEU A 221 -7.32 4.85 -7.24
C LEU A 221 -6.32 4.51 -8.36
N PRO A 222 -5.00 4.63 -8.10
CA PRO A 222 -3.97 4.10 -9.01
C PRO A 222 -4.23 2.64 -9.35
N ALA A 223 -3.87 2.19 -10.56
CA ALA A 223 -4.16 0.83 -11.03
C ALA A 223 -3.52 -0.26 -10.16
N ILE A 224 -2.32 0.02 -9.63
CA ILE A 224 -1.59 -0.85 -8.72
C ILE A 224 -1.01 0.00 -7.60
N VAL A 225 -1.40 -0.30 -6.36
CA VAL A 225 -0.83 0.32 -5.14
C VAL A 225 0.21 -0.61 -4.55
N HIS A 226 1.44 -0.16 -4.45
CA HIS A 226 2.60 -0.93 -4.00
C HIS A 226 3.12 -0.38 -2.67
N TYR A 227 3.04 -1.20 -1.62
CA TYR A 227 3.38 -0.84 -0.24
C TYR A 227 4.85 -1.13 0.05
N LEU A 228 5.72 -0.16 -0.25
CA LEU A 228 7.16 -0.24 0.03
C LEU A 228 7.46 -0.10 1.53
N SER A 229 8.76 -0.13 1.88
CA SER A 229 9.28 -0.02 3.25
C SER A 229 8.88 -1.15 4.20
N THR A 230 9.30 -1.03 5.45
CA THR A 230 8.98 -1.97 6.53
C THR A 230 7.63 -1.67 7.19
N ASP A 231 7.05 -0.49 6.97
CA ASP A 231 5.71 -0.15 7.44
C ASP A 231 4.66 -0.69 6.48
N LYS A 232 4.32 -1.95 6.64
CA LYS A 232 3.38 -2.65 5.79
C LYS A 232 1.93 -2.49 6.28
N PRO A 233 0.91 -2.51 5.38
CA PRO A 233 -0.49 -2.34 5.75
C PRO A 233 -1.01 -3.41 6.71
N TRP A 234 -0.38 -4.58 6.78
CA TRP A 234 -0.73 -5.66 7.70
C TRP A 234 -0.04 -5.60 9.06
N ASN A 235 0.85 -4.64 9.28
CA ASN A 235 1.46 -4.43 10.60
C ASN A 235 0.41 -3.89 11.58
N THR A 236 0.54 -4.26 12.86
CA THR A 236 -0.42 -3.88 13.92
C THR A 236 -0.64 -2.37 13.99
N TYR A 237 0.43 -1.60 13.87
CA TYR A 237 0.44 -0.14 14.02
C TYR A 237 0.81 0.60 12.73
N SER A 238 0.67 -0.03 11.58
CA SER A 238 0.86 0.68 10.32
C SER A 238 -0.20 1.75 10.13
N VAL A 239 0.25 2.90 9.75
CA VAL A 239 -0.56 4.10 9.49
C VAL A 239 -0.27 4.66 8.10
N GLY A 240 0.37 3.85 7.27
CA GLY A 240 0.67 4.19 5.89
C GLY A 240 -0.59 4.53 5.09
N ARG A 241 -0.42 5.39 4.09
CA ARG A 241 -1.51 5.77 3.17
C ARG A 241 -2.12 4.54 2.51
N LEU A 242 -3.42 4.58 2.22
CA LEU A 242 -4.16 3.53 1.51
C LEU A 242 -4.09 2.13 2.20
N ARG A 243 -3.82 2.10 3.51
CA ARG A 243 -3.81 0.87 4.29
C ARG A 243 -5.14 0.13 4.19
N GLU A 244 -6.23 0.87 4.24
CA GLU A 244 -7.60 0.37 4.11
C GLU A 244 -7.86 -0.32 2.76
N VAL A 245 -7.17 0.09 1.71
CA VAL A 245 -7.31 -0.53 0.37
C VAL A 245 -6.76 -1.96 0.38
N TRP A 246 -5.62 -2.20 1.03
CA TRP A 246 -5.08 -3.55 1.20
C TRP A 246 -6.04 -4.43 2.02
N TRP A 247 -6.55 -3.90 3.15
CA TRP A 247 -7.46 -4.62 4.01
C TRP A 247 -8.80 -4.93 3.34
N LYS A 248 -9.28 -4.06 2.46
CA LYS A 248 -10.45 -4.31 1.63
C LYS A 248 -10.30 -5.64 0.87
N TYR A 249 -9.19 -5.84 0.14
CA TYR A 249 -8.97 -7.07 -0.63
C TYR A 249 -8.63 -8.27 0.26
N ASN A 250 -7.93 -8.06 1.36
CA ASN A 250 -7.62 -9.13 2.30
C ASN A 250 -8.87 -9.77 2.90
N GLN A 251 -9.87 -8.96 3.23
CA GLN A 251 -11.12 -9.40 3.85
C GLN A 251 -12.15 -9.94 2.85
N LEU A 252 -11.95 -9.72 1.53
CA LEU A 252 -12.86 -10.26 0.52
C LEU A 252 -12.98 -11.77 0.62
N GLU A 253 -14.22 -12.24 0.59
CA GLU A 253 -14.52 -13.66 0.38
C GLU A 253 -14.50 -13.96 -1.14
N TRP A 254 -14.11 -15.19 -1.49
CA TRP A 254 -14.11 -15.61 -2.89
C TRP A 254 -15.50 -15.60 -3.54
N SER A 255 -16.55 -15.82 -2.77
CA SER A 255 -17.93 -15.66 -3.23
C SER A 255 -18.22 -14.24 -3.73
N GLN A 256 -17.75 -13.22 -3.00
CA GLN A 256 -17.91 -11.81 -3.36
C GLN A 256 -17.10 -11.46 -4.63
N ILE A 257 -15.89 -12.04 -4.79
CA ILE A 257 -15.10 -11.89 -6.01
C ILE A 257 -15.83 -12.50 -7.20
N ASN A 258 -16.43 -13.67 -7.02
CA ASN A 258 -17.09 -14.39 -8.10
C ASN A 258 -18.44 -13.77 -8.50
N SER A 259 -19.18 -13.20 -7.54
CA SER A 259 -20.44 -12.48 -7.80
C SER A 259 -20.24 -11.03 -8.24
N GLN A 260 -19.02 -10.52 -8.14
CA GLN A 260 -18.70 -9.09 -8.37
C GLN A 260 -19.58 -8.15 -7.53
N GLU A 261 -19.96 -8.56 -6.34
CA GLU A 261 -20.66 -7.70 -5.41
C GLU A 261 -19.81 -6.48 -5.09
N GLU A 262 -20.40 -5.30 -5.25
CA GLU A 262 -19.77 -4.07 -4.77
C GLU A 262 -19.59 -4.17 -3.26
N LEU A 263 -18.35 -4.03 -2.80
CA LEU A 263 -18.09 -3.91 -1.38
C LEU A 263 -18.68 -2.59 -0.89
N VAL A 264 -19.77 -2.69 -0.19
CA VAL A 264 -20.29 -1.58 0.59
C VAL A 264 -19.35 -1.36 1.78
N VAL A 265 -18.28 -0.61 1.58
CA VAL A 265 -17.50 -0.06 2.69
C VAL A 265 -18.44 0.94 3.37
N LYS A 266 -18.83 0.65 4.61
CA LYS A 266 -19.55 1.61 5.44
C LYS A 266 -18.67 2.85 5.61
N LYS A 267 -18.88 3.86 4.77
CA LYS A 267 -18.21 5.14 4.95
C LYS A 267 -18.86 5.84 6.13
N ALA A 268 -18.06 6.25 7.09
CA ALA A 268 -18.54 7.18 8.10
C ALA A 268 -19.06 8.44 7.39
N LYS A 269 -20.16 8.97 7.89
CA LYS A 269 -20.83 10.12 7.29
C LYS A 269 -20.02 11.42 7.48
N TYR A 270 -19.31 11.50 8.62
CA TYR A 270 -18.58 12.70 9.05
C TYR A 270 -17.14 12.39 9.42
N GLN A 271 -16.29 13.43 9.38
CA GLN A 271 -14.87 13.36 9.68
C GLN A 271 -14.52 14.35 10.80
N ALA A 272 -14.14 13.86 11.98
CA ALA A 272 -13.63 14.69 13.08
C ALA A 272 -12.10 14.60 13.11
N LEU A 273 -11.43 15.74 13.30
CA LEU A 273 -9.98 15.83 13.29
C LEU A 273 -9.44 16.32 14.64
N ILE A 274 -8.40 15.65 15.14
CA ILE A 274 -7.62 16.03 16.33
C ILE A 274 -6.16 16.07 15.91
N ILE A 275 -5.46 17.20 16.16
CA ILE A 275 -4.01 17.32 15.94
C ILE A 275 -3.36 17.55 17.28
N THR A 276 -2.45 16.67 17.67
CA THR A 276 -1.91 16.68 19.03
C THR A 276 -0.40 16.40 19.09
N GLY A 277 0.29 17.03 20.05
CA GLY A 277 1.61 16.62 20.51
C GLY A 277 1.56 15.82 21.84
N SER A 278 0.36 15.65 22.41
CA SER A 278 0.14 14.96 23.68
C SER A 278 -0.46 13.57 23.47
N GLN A 279 -0.20 12.64 24.38
CA GLN A 279 -0.89 11.36 24.44
C GLN A 279 -2.23 11.42 25.19
N GLN A 280 -2.50 12.55 25.88
CA GLN A 280 -3.71 12.75 26.67
C GLN A 280 -4.71 13.58 25.87
N LEU A 281 -5.83 12.96 25.56
CA LEU A 281 -6.97 13.58 24.88
C LEU A 281 -8.18 13.51 25.81
N GLU A 282 -8.77 14.69 26.11
CA GLU A 282 -9.89 14.80 27.04
C GLU A 282 -11.11 14.05 26.50
N GLN A 283 -11.70 13.16 27.32
CA GLN A 283 -12.91 12.40 27.01
C GLN A 283 -12.87 11.59 25.70
N ILE A 284 -11.70 11.26 25.17
CA ILE A 284 -11.57 10.59 23.85
C ILE A 284 -12.30 9.26 23.78
N ASP A 285 -12.22 8.43 24.83
CA ASP A 285 -12.90 7.13 24.85
C ASP A 285 -14.42 7.30 24.81
N TYR A 286 -14.95 8.32 25.49
CA TYR A 286 -16.37 8.63 25.45
C TYR A 286 -16.81 9.05 24.04
N ILE A 287 -16.08 9.97 23.42
CA ILE A 287 -16.35 10.46 22.06
C ILE A 287 -16.34 9.30 21.06
N ILE A 288 -15.28 8.49 21.06
CA ILE A 288 -15.13 7.35 20.14
C ILE A 288 -16.33 6.39 20.23
N ASN A 289 -16.73 6.05 21.46
CA ASN A 289 -17.80 5.05 21.68
C ASN A 289 -19.21 5.58 21.35
N HIS A 290 -19.41 6.91 21.28
CA HIS A 290 -20.75 7.48 21.06
C HIS A 290 -20.93 8.15 19.68
N LEU A 291 -19.89 8.18 18.84
CA LEU A 291 -19.90 8.77 17.51
C LEU A 291 -19.61 7.72 16.41
N SER A 292 -20.47 6.72 16.26
CA SER A 292 -20.32 5.64 15.28
C SER A 292 -20.36 6.12 13.81
N ASP A 293 -20.98 7.28 13.54
CA ASP A 293 -21.11 7.85 12.20
C ASP A 293 -19.95 8.78 11.84
N TYR A 294 -18.98 8.95 12.74
CA TYR A 294 -17.77 9.73 12.53
C TYR A 294 -16.53 8.85 12.39
N ASN A 295 -15.66 9.16 11.45
CA ASN A 295 -14.24 8.80 11.57
C ASN A 295 -13.55 9.87 12.43
N ILE A 296 -12.78 9.42 13.40
CA ILE A 296 -12.01 10.29 14.29
C ILE A 296 -10.55 10.17 13.89
N HIS A 297 -10.03 11.21 13.23
CA HIS A 297 -8.66 11.30 12.76
C HIS A 297 -7.79 11.91 13.85
N ILE A 298 -6.80 11.16 14.33
CA ILE A 298 -5.82 11.64 15.33
C ILE A 298 -4.47 11.78 14.65
N VAL A 299 -3.95 12.99 14.63
CA VAL A 299 -2.75 13.38 13.88
C VAL A 299 -1.64 13.82 14.83
N THR A 300 -0.43 13.36 14.58
CA THR A 300 0.78 13.85 15.25
C THR A 300 1.88 14.17 14.23
N PHE A 301 2.71 15.17 14.53
CA PHE A 301 3.90 15.50 13.72
C PHE A 301 5.11 14.62 14.05
N THR A 302 4.99 13.81 15.09
CA THR A 302 6.02 12.88 15.57
C THR A 302 5.44 11.46 15.68
N ALA A 303 6.27 10.50 16.07
CA ALA A 303 5.80 9.16 16.38
C ALA A 303 4.78 9.19 17.54
N MET A 304 3.74 8.38 17.42
CA MET A 304 2.73 8.23 18.47
C MET A 304 3.22 7.30 19.58
N GLY A 305 2.92 7.67 20.83
CA GLY A 305 3.09 6.79 21.98
C GLY A 305 2.01 5.72 22.09
N ASP A 306 2.18 4.80 23.01
CA ASP A 306 1.34 3.58 23.12
C ASP A 306 -0.12 3.90 23.48
N THR A 307 -0.37 4.97 24.24
CA THR A 307 -1.73 5.41 24.56
C THR A 307 -2.53 5.77 23.32
N LEU A 308 -1.96 6.59 22.41
CA LEU A 308 -2.64 6.91 21.15
C LEU A 308 -2.74 5.69 20.22
N LYS A 309 -1.69 4.87 20.17
CA LYS A 309 -1.68 3.65 19.35
C LYS A 309 -2.76 2.64 19.77
N SER A 310 -3.08 2.55 21.06
CA SER A 310 -4.13 1.66 21.55
C SER A 310 -5.51 2.00 20.99
N LEU A 311 -5.73 3.28 20.63
CA LEU A 311 -6.98 3.72 20.01
C LEU A 311 -7.21 3.15 18.61
N ALA A 312 -6.18 2.56 17.98
CA ALA A 312 -6.34 1.83 16.70
C ALA A 312 -7.23 0.58 16.81
N SER A 313 -7.59 0.14 18.01
CA SER A 313 -8.55 -0.95 18.24
C SER A 313 -10.00 -0.57 17.91
N TYR A 314 -10.32 0.71 17.80
CA TYR A 314 -11.66 1.19 17.45
C TYR A 314 -11.79 1.36 15.92
N GLU A 315 -12.88 0.87 15.35
CA GLU A 315 -13.11 0.89 13.90
C GLU A 315 -13.19 2.30 13.32
N ASN A 316 -13.73 3.23 14.10
CA ASN A 316 -13.94 4.62 13.73
C ASN A 316 -12.74 5.54 14.03
N VAL A 317 -11.61 5.01 14.49
CA VAL A 317 -10.39 5.78 14.72
C VAL A 317 -9.40 5.58 13.58
N LYS A 318 -8.83 6.69 13.11
CA LYS A 318 -7.79 6.73 12.09
C LYS A 318 -6.56 7.46 12.64
N LEU A 319 -5.47 6.73 12.84
CA LEU A 319 -4.22 7.30 13.37
C LEU A 319 -3.31 7.76 12.23
N HIS A 320 -2.76 8.96 12.36
CA HIS A 320 -1.84 9.57 11.40
C HIS A 320 -0.58 10.07 12.12
N PRO A 321 0.39 9.21 12.46
CA PRO A 321 1.67 9.63 13.03
C PRO A 321 2.59 10.22 11.97
N ASN A 322 3.54 11.05 12.44
CA ASN A 322 4.59 11.63 11.60
C ASN A 322 4.05 12.38 10.37
N VAL A 323 2.90 13.03 10.50
CA VAL A 323 2.27 13.73 9.39
C VAL A 323 3.06 15.00 9.05
N MET A 324 3.28 15.20 7.78
CA MET A 324 3.91 16.41 7.25
C MET A 324 2.91 17.59 7.26
N LYS A 325 3.42 18.81 7.40
CA LYS A 325 2.57 20.02 7.53
C LYS A 325 1.57 20.18 6.39
N TRP A 326 1.96 19.89 5.15
CA TRP A 326 1.07 20.00 4.00
C TRP A 326 -0.03 18.91 3.99
N MET A 327 0.26 17.66 4.42
CA MET A 327 -0.75 16.61 4.62
C MET A 327 -1.72 16.99 5.74
N CYS A 328 -1.21 17.62 6.81
CA CYS A 328 -2.04 18.12 7.88
C CYS A 328 -3.05 19.16 7.38
N ARG A 329 -2.63 20.09 6.52
CA ARG A 329 -3.55 21.07 5.88
C ARG A 329 -4.62 20.38 5.05
N LYS A 330 -4.27 19.35 4.29
CA LYS A 330 -5.24 18.57 3.52
C LYS A 330 -6.26 17.88 4.44
N LEU A 331 -5.83 17.26 5.53
CA LEU A 331 -6.74 16.66 6.51
C LEU A 331 -7.68 17.71 7.15
N ILE A 332 -7.19 18.93 7.39
CA ILE A 332 -8.02 20.05 7.86
C ILE A 332 -9.08 20.42 6.81
N GLU A 333 -8.70 20.51 5.54
CA GLU A 333 -9.65 20.80 4.46
C GLU A 333 -10.73 19.72 4.33
N GLU A 334 -10.38 18.45 4.52
CA GLU A 334 -11.25 17.29 4.37
C GLU A 334 -12.13 17.01 5.61
N CYS A 335 -11.79 17.51 6.79
CA CYS A 335 -12.60 17.27 7.99
C CYS A 335 -13.87 18.12 7.99
N ASP A 336 -14.88 17.66 8.73
CA ASP A 336 -16.11 18.41 8.99
C ASP A 336 -15.98 19.27 10.26
N VAL A 337 -15.26 18.76 11.26
CA VAL A 337 -15.08 19.41 12.57
C VAL A 337 -13.69 19.15 13.15
N TYR A 338 -13.16 20.13 13.85
CA TYR A 338 -11.90 20.02 14.60
C TYR A 338 -12.16 19.95 16.10
N LEU A 339 -11.56 18.97 16.76
CA LEU A 339 -11.68 18.76 18.21
C LEU A 339 -10.38 19.17 18.89
N ASP A 340 -10.38 20.32 19.58
CA ASP A 340 -9.24 20.82 20.37
C ASP A 340 -9.29 20.28 21.79
N ILE A 341 -9.09 18.98 21.94
CA ILE A 341 -9.27 18.22 23.18
C ILE A 341 -7.97 17.72 23.81
N ASN A 342 -6.82 18.11 23.31
CA ASN A 342 -5.52 17.71 23.87
C ASN A 342 -5.10 18.60 25.06
N HIS A 343 -4.52 17.97 26.08
CA HIS A 343 -4.12 18.68 27.33
C HIS A 343 -2.90 19.59 27.17
N GLU A 344 -1.87 19.08 26.48
CA GLU A 344 -0.59 19.76 26.34
C GLU A 344 -0.12 19.75 24.88
N PHE A 345 0.94 20.50 24.60
CA PHE A 345 1.59 20.54 23.30
C PHE A 345 0.61 20.85 22.15
N LYS A 346 -0.18 21.92 22.37
CA LYS A 346 -1.01 22.49 21.30
C LYS A 346 -0.14 23.22 20.29
N PHE A 347 -0.55 23.19 19.05
CA PHE A 347 0.13 23.86 17.95
C PHE A 347 -0.67 25.11 17.54
N PRO A 348 -0.24 26.34 17.93
CA PRO A 348 -0.98 27.58 17.60
C PRO A 348 -1.23 27.70 16.08
N ASP A 349 -0.23 27.44 15.27
CA ASP A 349 -0.33 27.49 13.79
C ASP A 349 -1.46 26.59 13.25
N VAL A 350 -1.73 25.45 13.91
CA VAL A 350 -2.79 24.52 13.50
C VAL A 350 -4.16 25.14 13.67
N LEU A 351 -4.42 25.82 14.78
CA LEU A 351 -5.71 26.47 15.01
C LEU A 351 -5.93 27.60 14.01
N GLU A 352 -4.89 28.33 13.62
CA GLU A 352 -4.97 29.33 12.55
C GLU A 352 -5.34 28.66 11.21
N TRP A 353 -4.72 27.54 10.86
CA TRP A 353 -5.06 26.81 9.62
C TRP A 353 -6.50 26.26 9.62
N VAL A 354 -6.99 25.80 10.77
CA VAL A 354 -8.37 25.34 10.94
C VAL A 354 -9.35 26.48 10.72
N GLN A 355 -9.06 27.67 11.25
CA GLN A 355 -9.86 28.87 11.04
C GLN A 355 -9.82 29.37 9.60
N GLU A 356 -8.63 29.38 8.95
CA GLU A 356 -8.47 29.70 7.53
C GLU A 356 -9.35 28.79 6.67
N ALA A 357 -9.42 27.51 7.02
CA ALA A 357 -10.26 26.51 6.36
C ALA A 357 -11.75 26.60 6.74
N LYS A 358 -12.11 27.54 7.65
CA LYS A 358 -13.49 27.76 8.13
C LYS A 358 -14.14 26.53 8.75
N LYS A 359 -13.37 25.75 9.49
CA LYS A 359 -13.87 24.57 10.20
C LYS A 359 -14.26 24.93 11.62
N THR A 360 -15.35 24.34 12.11
CA THR A 360 -15.81 24.52 13.48
C THR A 360 -14.83 23.89 14.47
N ILE A 361 -14.41 24.64 15.50
CA ILE A 361 -13.50 24.20 16.55
C ILE A 361 -14.28 23.97 17.85
N LEU A 362 -14.27 22.72 18.32
CA LEU A 362 -14.93 22.32 19.57
C LEU A 362 -13.87 21.95 20.62
N ALA A 363 -14.12 22.30 21.88
CA ALA A 363 -13.22 21.95 22.99
C ALA A 363 -13.99 21.68 24.28
N PHE A 364 -13.33 21.01 25.23
CA PHE A 364 -13.78 20.99 26.63
C PHE A 364 -13.18 22.16 27.39
N ASP A 365 -13.90 22.65 28.40
CA ASP A 365 -13.58 23.86 29.19
C ASP A 365 -12.24 23.78 29.93
N ASN A 366 -11.82 22.58 30.33
CA ASN A 366 -10.54 22.33 31.01
C ASN A 366 -9.32 22.30 30.07
N VAL A 367 -9.53 22.25 28.74
CA VAL A 367 -8.44 22.18 27.73
C VAL A 367 -8.60 23.20 26.60
N ALA A 368 -9.68 23.98 26.57
CA ALA A 368 -9.98 24.93 25.51
C ALA A 368 -8.89 26.01 25.36
N ASN A 369 -8.52 26.31 24.10
CA ASN A 369 -7.71 27.50 23.82
C ASN A 369 -8.58 28.74 23.95
N PRO A 370 -8.16 29.77 24.72
CA PRO A 370 -9.01 30.94 25.00
C PRO A 370 -9.30 31.83 23.78
N TYR A 371 -8.61 31.67 22.68
CA TYR A 371 -8.69 32.60 21.53
C TYR A 371 -9.27 32.01 20.24
N HIS A 372 -9.47 30.69 20.17
CA HIS A 372 -9.71 30.03 18.88
C HIS A 372 -10.76 28.90 18.92
N VAL A 373 -11.71 28.96 19.85
CA VAL A 373 -12.73 27.92 19.99
C VAL A 373 -14.11 28.50 19.69
N ASP A 374 -14.87 27.83 18.81
CA ASP A 374 -16.22 28.26 18.47
C ASP A 374 -17.25 27.82 19.51
N GLN A 375 -17.06 26.59 20.07
CA GLN A 375 -17.95 26.04 21.09
C GLN A 375 -17.17 25.29 22.16
N VAL A 376 -17.48 25.59 23.44
CA VAL A 376 -16.87 24.99 24.63
C VAL A 376 -17.91 24.18 25.39
N PHE A 377 -17.55 22.95 25.78
CA PHE A 377 -18.40 22.04 26.54
C PHE A 377 -17.80 21.72 27.91
N PRO A 378 -18.62 21.46 28.92
CA PRO A 378 -18.12 21.00 30.21
C PRO A 378 -17.40 19.65 30.09
N TYR A 379 -16.19 19.52 30.64
CA TYR A 379 -15.42 18.27 30.57
C TYR A 379 -16.07 17.12 31.34
N ASP A 380 -16.87 17.45 32.36
CA ASP A 380 -17.64 16.47 33.15
C ASP A 380 -18.97 16.05 32.51
N ASN A 381 -19.34 16.69 31.39
CA ASN A 381 -20.51 16.31 30.57
C ASN A 381 -20.17 16.15 29.08
N PRO A 382 -19.40 15.12 28.72
CA PRO A 382 -19.01 14.87 27.33
C PRO A 382 -20.21 14.59 26.40
N GLN A 383 -21.35 14.16 26.95
CA GLN A 383 -22.58 13.94 26.19
C GLN A 383 -23.03 15.23 25.47
N ALA A 384 -22.84 16.39 26.04
CA ALA A 384 -23.22 17.65 25.42
C ALA A 384 -22.46 17.91 24.10
N MET A 385 -21.17 17.58 24.02
CA MET A 385 -20.40 17.66 22.77
C MET A 385 -20.88 16.61 21.77
N VAL A 386 -21.13 15.38 22.21
CA VAL A 386 -21.64 14.30 21.36
C VAL A 386 -23.01 14.64 20.77
N ASP A 387 -23.91 15.21 21.56
CA ASP A 387 -25.24 15.62 21.10
C ASP A 387 -25.13 16.73 20.05
N PHE A 388 -24.28 17.72 20.28
CA PHE A 388 -23.99 18.77 19.31
C PHE A 388 -23.44 18.20 17.99
N LEU A 389 -22.50 17.28 18.06
CA LEU A 389 -21.92 16.62 16.87
C LEU A 389 -22.91 15.78 16.08
N LYS A 390 -23.96 15.24 16.74
CA LYS A 390 -25.03 14.48 16.07
C LYS A 390 -26.06 15.38 15.38
N GLU A 391 -26.10 16.67 15.74
CA GLU A 391 -27.00 17.65 15.12
C GLU A 391 -26.38 18.39 13.93
N LEU A 392 -25.02 18.30 13.76
CA LEU A 392 -24.29 18.81 12.60
C LEU A 392 -24.56 17.94 11.35
#